data_0f8f885aa5d56f0a28fd6713cff05dc8
#
_entry.id   0f8f885aa5d56f0a28fd6713cff05dc8
#
_cell.length_a   1.000
_cell.length_b   1.000
_cell.length_c   1.000
_cell.angle_alpha   90.00
_cell.angle_beta   90.00
_cell.angle_gamma   90.00
#
_symmetry.space_group_name_H-M   'P 1'
#
loop_
_entity.id
_entity.type
_entity.pdbx_description
1 polymer ?
#
loop_
_entity_poly.entity_id
_entity_poly.type
_entity_poly.pdbx_seq_one_letter_code
_entity_poly.pdbx_strand_id
1 'polypeptide(L)'
;MNLFHFIFRRVYIRFDYLCLIFETLNIKITTLMLQKTFLARCDNRACLAKTNIMSGSPEAWLSNDLLSKSNTFGLTFDFFVDWAINRISPYVWIKRILLPTYTYDEFIGKLDFEMEKEFGKDYLCRLGRFATGYDMQVQFIVFHDELDWANDRSELIIVSLSFKEGHYSFSPQKYSLSEFKELIKSHSGGPVSIGSKGLIYGTSRLECSLSKTDSLYPGDADLLLLNEDNKAVCILEFKKHTLSSPISEQCFTNYYPRPDGRKYK
;
A
#
# COMPACT_ATOMS: atom_id res chain seq x y z
N MET A 1 -24.14 -1.47 36.07
CA MET A 1 -23.41 -1.40 37.34
C MET A 1 -22.00 -1.94 37.13
N ASN A 2 -21.04 -1.02 37.06
CA ASN A 2 -19.62 -1.12 37.44
C ASN A 2 -18.82 -2.37 36.95
N LEU A 3 -17.67 -2.35 36.39
CA LEU A 3 -16.48 -1.55 36.71
C LEU A 3 -15.40 -1.87 35.69
N PHE A 4 -14.81 -0.95 34.96
CA PHE A 4 -13.47 -1.09 34.47
C PHE A 4 -12.67 0.17 34.80
N HIS A 5 -11.98 0.10 35.94
CA HIS A 5 -10.91 1.01 36.32
C HIS A 5 -9.61 0.43 35.77
N PHE A 6 -9.08 0.96 34.70
CA PHE A 6 -7.70 0.68 34.27
C PHE A 6 -6.79 1.76 34.87
N ILE A 7 -5.94 1.32 35.78
CA ILE A 7 -4.88 2.12 36.41
C ILE A 7 -3.77 2.33 35.38
N PHE A 8 -3.68 3.53 34.81
CA PHE A 8 -2.49 3.97 34.09
C PHE A 8 -1.38 4.31 35.07
N ARG A 9 -0.43 3.42 35.33
CA ARG A 9 0.87 3.80 35.87
C ARG A 9 1.67 4.48 34.79
N ARG A 10 1.87 5.80 34.90
CA ARG A 10 2.86 6.55 34.12
C ARG A 10 4.25 6.07 34.51
N VAL A 11 4.89 5.29 33.68
CA VAL A 11 6.31 5.01 33.77
C VAL A 11 7.04 6.13 33.03
N TYR A 12 7.59 7.11 33.79
CA TYR A 12 8.55 8.06 33.26
C TYR A 12 9.90 7.34 33.12
N ILE A 13 10.19 6.84 31.91
CA ILE A 13 11.55 6.40 31.56
C ILE A 13 12.32 7.65 31.13
N ARG A 14 13.35 8.04 31.92
CA ARG A 14 14.26 9.10 31.53
C ARG A 14 15.01 8.64 30.28
N PHE A 15 14.92 9.41 29.23
CA PHE A 15 15.53 9.14 27.92
C PHE A 15 17.07 8.96 27.97
N ASP A 16 17.70 9.52 28.99
CA ASP A 16 19.17 9.48 29.18
C ASP A 16 19.71 8.07 29.49
N TYR A 17 18.88 7.18 30.05
CA TYR A 17 19.28 5.79 30.35
C TYR A 17 19.11 4.83 29.16
N LEU A 18 18.22 5.12 28.21
CA LEU A 18 18.04 4.29 27.03
C LEU A 18 19.24 4.38 26.08
N CYS A 19 19.85 5.55 25.90
CA CYS A 19 21.01 5.72 25.04
C CYS A 19 22.21 4.87 25.48
N LEU A 20 22.46 4.80 26.79
CA LEU A 20 23.58 4.03 27.35
C LEU A 20 23.39 2.50 27.24
N ILE A 21 22.15 1.99 27.25
CA ILE A 21 21.88 0.57 27.08
C ILE A 21 22.03 0.15 25.62
N PHE A 22 21.73 1.02 24.66
CA PHE A 22 21.91 0.74 23.23
C PHE A 22 23.37 0.69 22.79
N GLU A 23 24.25 1.47 23.40
CA GLU A 23 25.69 1.43 23.09
C GLU A 23 26.37 0.16 23.62
N THR A 24 25.90 -0.43 24.71
CA THR A 24 26.53 -1.61 25.31
C THR A 24 26.07 -2.95 24.71
N LEU A 25 24.92 -2.98 24.02
CA LEU A 25 24.35 -4.24 23.50
C LEU A 25 24.74 -4.56 22.06
N ASN A 26 25.46 -3.66 21.34
CA ASN A 26 25.82 -3.87 19.93
C ASN A 26 24.66 -4.43 19.08
N ILE A 27 23.42 -4.10 19.45
CA ILE A 27 22.24 -4.42 18.68
C ILE A 27 22.32 -3.55 17.43
N LYS A 28 22.82 -4.12 16.33
CA LYS A 28 22.61 -3.53 15.01
C LYS A 28 21.10 -3.42 14.83
N ILE A 29 20.55 -2.23 15.09
CA ILE A 29 19.21 -1.90 14.61
C ILE A 29 19.31 -1.98 13.08
N THR A 30 18.93 -3.11 12.55
CA THR A 30 18.87 -3.30 11.09
C THR A 30 17.76 -2.41 10.59
N THR A 31 18.12 -1.19 10.18
CA THR A 31 17.17 -0.22 9.62
C THR A 31 16.51 -0.85 8.39
N LEU A 32 15.18 -0.84 8.34
CA LEU A 32 14.43 -1.25 7.15
C LEU A 32 14.82 -0.35 5.98
N MET A 33 15.07 -0.90 4.80
CA MET A 33 15.25 -0.10 3.58
C MET A 33 13.93 0.38 3.03
N LEU A 34 12.86 -0.39 3.24
CA LEU A 34 11.52 -0.12 2.73
C LEU A 34 10.62 0.41 3.83
N GLN A 35 9.70 1.28 3.46
CA GLN A 35 8.61 1.73 4.31
C GLN A 35 7.30 1.81 3.52
N LYS A 36 6.17 1.71 4.23
CA LYS A 36 4.85 1.94 3.66
C LYS A 36 4.73 3.38 3.17
N THR A 37 3.92 3.56 2.14
CA THR A 37 3.56 4.90 1.65
C THR A 37 2.69 5.63 2.68
N PHE A 38 2.66 6.94 2.60
CA PHE A 38 1.92 7.81 3.50
C PHE A 38 1.11 8.83 2.70
N LEU A 39 0.11 9.41 3.34
CA LEU A 39 -0.76 10.39 2.72
C LEU A 39 0.03 11.60 2.24
N ALA A 40 -0.04 11.87 0.93
CA ALA A 40 0.57 13.02 0.28
C ALA A 40 -0.48 14.07 -0.06
N ARG A 41 -0.12 15.33 0.10
CA ARG A 41 -0.91 16.46 -0.37
C ARG A 41 -0.59 16.73 -1.83
N CYS A 42 -1.58 16.58 -2.72
CA CYS A 42 -1.38 16.74 -4.16
C CYS A 42 -1.50 18.20 -4.63
N ASP A 43 -2.28 19.01 -3.94
CA ASP A 43 -2.45 20.45 -4.27
C ASP A 43 -2.98 21.29 -3.10
N ASN A 44 -3.21 22.57 -3.37
CA ASN A 44 -3.68 23.54 -2.38
C ASN A 44 -5.16 23.38 -1.97
N ARG A 45 -5.94 22.54 -2.65
CA ARG A 45 -7.32 22.21 -2.26
C ARG A 45 -7.32 21.29 -1.02
N ALA A 46 -6.18 20.72 -0.67
CA ALA A 46 -6.04 19.83 0.48
C ALA A 46 -6.31 20.58 1.79
N CYS A 47 -7.27 20.09 2.58
CA CYS A 47 -7.59 20.59 3.92
C CYS A 47 -6.97 19.69 4.98
N LEU A 48 -5.80 20.06 5.50
CA LEU A 48 -5.06 19.27 6.47
C LEU A 48 -5.82 18.99 7.77
N ALA A 49 -6.69 19.91 8.21
CA ALA A 49 -7.47 19.72 9.43
C ALA A 49 -8.36 18.48 9.39
N LYS A 50 -8.85 18.10 8.20
CA LYS A 50 -9.68 16.90 8.02
C LYS A 50 -8.87 15.59 7.98
N THR A 51 -7.57 15.67 7.72
CA THR A 51 -6.71 14.47 7.60
C THR A 51 -6.00 14.11 8.89
N ASN A 52 -5.83 15.07 9.81
CA ASN A 52 -5.12 14.85 11.06
C ASN A 52 -5.89 13.98 12.07
N ILE A 53 -7.19 13.74 11.87
CA ILE A 53 -7.99 12.83 12.69
C ILE A 53 -7.88 11.43 12.10
N MET A 54 -6.68 10.86 12.19
CA MET A 54 -6.43 9.48 11.79
C MET A 54 -6.18 8.62 13.02
N SER A 55 -7.01 7.63 13.22
CA SER A 55 -6.80 6.59 14.22
C SER A 55 -6.68 5.23 13.51
N GLY A 56 -5.45 4.80 13.29
CA GLY A 56 -5.20 3.48 12.70
C GLY A 56 -5.46 3.38 11.19
N SER A 57 -5.35 2.18 10.70
CA SER A 57 -5.60 1.78 9.31
C SER A 57 -6.29 0.41 9.31
N PRO A 58 -6.89 -0.03 8.18
CA PRO A 58 -7.47 -1.37 8.06
C PRO A 58 -6.51 -2.47 8.50
N GLU A 59 -5.27 -2.42 8.06
CA GLU A 59 -4.22 -3.38 8.44
C GLU A 59 -3.88 -3.36 9.94
N ALA A 60 -3.98 -2.19 10.59
CA ALA A 60 -3.73 -2.09 12.03
C ALA A 60 -4.89 -2.65 12.85
N TRP A 61 -6.13 -2.48 12.38
CA TRP A 61 -7.32 -3.01 13.06
C TRP A 61 -7.55 -4.50 12.79
N LEU A 62 -7.18 -4.96 11.61
CA LEU A 62 -7.33 -6.34 11.15
C LEU A 62 -5.96 -6.88 10.72
N SER A 63 -5.00 -6.88 11.65
CA SER A 63 -3.66 -7.42 11.41
C SER A 63 -3.73 -8.93 11.13
N ASN A 64 -2.78 -9.46 10.38
CA ASN A 64 -2.72 -10.89 10.11
C ASN A 64 -2.55 -11.74 11.39
N ASP A 65 -1.93 -11.20 12.45
CA ASP A 65 -1.87 -11.84 13.76
C ASP A 65 -3.27 -12.00 14.39
N LEU A 66 -4.15 -11.03 14.18
CA LEU A 66 -5.53 -11.11 14.65
C LEU A 66 -6.36 -12.04 13.76
N LEU A 67 -6.26 -11.89 12.44
CA LEU A 67 -7.01 -12.66 11.46
C LEU A 67 -6.70 -14.16 11.50
N SER A 68 -5.44 -14.52 11.78
CA SER A 68 -5.02 -15.93 11.91
C SER A 68 -5.76 -16.70 12.99
N LYS A 69 -6.25 -16.01 14.04
CA LYS A 69 -7.08 -16.62 15.10
C LYS A 69 -8.42 -17.14 14.58
N SER A 70 -8.86 -16.66 13.42
CA SER A 70 -10.08 -17.08 12.74
C SER A 70 -9.77 -17.82 11.43
N ASN A 71 -8.56 -18.34 11.28
CA ASN A 71 -8.09 -19.00 10.06
C ASN A 71 -8.30 -18.15 8.80
N THR A 72 -8.18 -16.84 8.95
CA THR A 72 -8.28 -15.88 7.85
C THR A 72 -6.96 -15.15 7.67
N PHE A 73 -6.77 -14.56 6.50
CA PHE A 73 -5.59 -13.80 6.15
C PHE A 73 -5.97 -12.59 5.29
N GLY A 74 -5.35 -11.46 5.55
CA GLY A 74 -5.62 -10.20 4.86
C GLY A 74 -4.53 -9.84 3.85
N LEU A 75 -4.94 -9.44 2.65
CA LEU A 75 -4.10 -8.87 1.61
C LEU A 75 -4.56 -7.45 1.29
N THR A 76 -3.60 -6.56 1.12
CA THR A 76 -3.82 -5.17 0.66
C THR A 76 -2.97 -4.95 -0.59
N PHE A 77 -3.58 -4.47 -1.65
CA PHE A 77 -2.90 -4.20 -2.92
C PHE A 77 -3.67 -3.20 -3.78
N ASP A 78 -2.98 -2.64 -4.76
CA ASP A 78 -3.59 -1.82 -5.81
C ASP A 78 -3.93 -2.72 -7.01
N PHE A 79 -5.06 -2.47 -7.69
CA PHE A 79 -5.52 -3.26 -8.82
C PHE A 79 -5.91 -2.39 -10.01
N PHE A 80 -5.74 -2.92 -11.20
CA PHE A 80 -6.12 -2.27 -12.44
C PHE A 80 -7.47 -2.75 -12.94
N VAL A 81 -8.19 -1.85 -13.58
CA VAL A 81 -9.31 -2.17 -14.46
C VAL A 81 -8.85 -1.92 -15.88
N ASP A 82 -8.87 -2.95 -16.71
CA ASP A 82 -8.74 -2.82 -18.15
C ASP A 82 -10.05 -2.24 -18.70
N TRP A 83 -10.03 -0.95 -19.00
CA TRP A 83 -11.21 -0.20 -19.44
C TRP A 83 -11.60 -0.52 -20.88
N ALA A 84 -10.70 -1.05 -21.70
CA ALA A 84 -11.01 -1.45 -23.07
C ALA A 84 -11.99 -2.64 -23.11
N ILE A 85 -11.85 -3.58 -22.16
CA ILE A 85 -12.69 -4.78 -22.07
C ILE A 85 -13.55 -4.82 -20.82
N ASN A 86 -13.46 -3.80 -19.97
CA ASN A 86 -14.22 -3.63 -18.72
C ASN A 86 -14.05 -4.83 -17.76
N ARG A 87 -12.83 -5.25 -17.53
CA ARG A 87 -12.46 -6.38 -16.65
C ARG A 87 -11.31 -5.98 -15.73
N ILE A 88 -11.16 -6.71 -14.62
CA ILE A 88 -9.97 -6.60 -13.78
C ILE A 88 -8.77 -7.09 -14.60
N SER A 89 -7.72 -6.28 -14.66
CA SER A 89 -6.44 -6.66 -15.24
C SER A 89 -5.74 -7.70 -14.35
N PRO A 90 -4.94 -8.62 -14.92
CA PRO A 90 -4.24 -9.63 -14.11
C PRO A 90 -3.10 -9.07 -13.26
N TYR A 91 -2.88 -7.77 -13.27
CA TYR A 91 -1.79 -7.15 -12.51
C TYR A 91 -2.27 -6.56 -11.20
N VAL A 92 -1.57 -6.88 -10.11
CA VAL A 92 -1.76 -6.27 -8.79
C VAL A 92 -0.45 -5.68 -8.32
N TRP A 93 -0.52 -4.50 -7.72
CA TRP A 93 0.64 -3.75 -7.27
C TRP A 93 0.64 -3.54 -5.76
N ILE A 94 1.84 -3.56 -5.18
CA ILE A 94 2.07 -3.19 -3.78
C ILE A 94 3.22 -2.18 -3.76
N LYS A 95 2.93 -0.95 -3.36
CA LYS A 95 3.91 0.15 -3.36
C LYS A 95 4.68 0.23 -2.05
N ARG A 96 5.98 0.53 -2.14
CA ARG A 96 6.85 0.83 -1.01
C ARG A 96 7.79 1.97 -1.34
N ILE A 97 8.08 2.78 -0.35
CA ILE A 97 9.09 3.83 -0.44
C ILE A 97 10.43 3.24 -0.04
N LEU A 98 11.44 3.38 -0.90
CA LEU A 98 12.83 3.15 -0.56
C LEU A 98 13.34 4.37 0.20
N LEU A 99 13.91 4.16 1.39
CA LEU A 99 14.46 5.26 2.18
C LEU A 99 15.61 5.94 1.42
N PRO A 100 15.71 7.29 1.50
CA PRO A 100 16.65 8.06 0.69
C PRO A 100 18.13 7.79 1.02
N THR A 101 18.38 7.17 2.16
CA THR A 101 19.73 6.75 2.58
C THR A 101 20.26 5.54 1.80
N TYR A 102 19.42 4.88 0.99
CA TYR A 102 19.76 3.71 0.20
C TYR A 102 19.57 3.96 -1.28
N THR A 103 20.44 3.39 -2.09
CA THR A 103 20.34 3.40 -3.55
C THR A 103 19.53 2.20 -4.06
N TYR A 104 19.03 2.29 -5.28
CA TYR A 104 18.36 1.14 -5.93
C TYR A 104 19.30 -0.06 -6.10
N ASP A 105 20.58 0.15 -6.35
CA ASP A 105 21.54 -0.94 -6.52
C ASP A 105 21.83 -1.66 -5.18
N GLU A 106 21.90 -0.92 -4.07
CA GLU A 106 21.99 -1.50 -2.73
C GLU A 106 20.75 -2.32 -2.38
N PHE A 107 19.54 -1.84 -2.72
CA PHE A 107 18.30 -2.57 -2.53
C PHE A 107 18.27 -3.84 -3.37
N ILE A 108 18.59 -3.77 -4.67
CA ILE A 108 18.65 -4.94 -5.56
C ILE A 108 19.66 -5.96 -5.04
N GLY A 109 20.83 -5.52 -4.57
CA GLY A 109 21.86 -6.40 -4.01
C GLY A 109 21.44 -7.15 -2.74
N LYS A 110 20.34 -6.73 -2.07
CA LYS A 110 19.79 -7.35 -0.85
C LYS A 110 18.32 -7.71 -1.01
N LEU A 111 17.84 -7.84 -2.25
CA LEU A 111 16.42 -7.89 -2.58
C LEU A 111 15.64 -8.90 -1.76
N ASP A 112 16.03 -10.17 -1.80
CA ASP A 112 15.31 -11.25 -1.09
C ASP A 112 15.24 -10.98 0.42
N PHE A 113 16.34 -10.54 1.00
CA PHE A 113 16.42 -10.23 2.43
C PHE A 113 15.50 -9.05 2.81
N GLU A 114 15.52 -7.95 2.06
CA GLU A 114 14.71 -6.76 2.37
C GLU A 114 13.22 -7.02 2.11
N MET A 115 12.87 -7.79 1.09
CA MET A 115 11.48 -8.19 0.84
C MET A 115 10.95 -9.13 1.94
N GLU A 116 11.73 -10.13 2.35
CA GLU A 116 11.35 -11.00 3.47
C GLU A 116 11.23 -10.25 4.80
N LYS A 117 12.11 -9.28 5.02
CA LYS A 117 12.11 -8.44 6.22
C LYS A 117 10.90 -7.51 6.28
N GLU A 118 10.48 -6.93 5.14
CA GLU A 118 9.34 -6.02 5.06
C GLU A 118 8.00 -6.77 5.17
N PHE A 119 7.85 -7.89 4.46
CA PHE A 119 6.57 -8.56 4.31
C PHE A 119 6.44 -9.84 5.16
N GLY A 120 7.53 -10.50 5.44
CA GLY A 120 7.54 -11.83 6.06
C GLY A 120 7.30 -12.97 5.07
N LYS A 121 7.93 -14.11 5.32
CA LYS A 121 7.86 -15.30 4.44
C LYS A 121 6.44 -15.83 4.25
N ASP A 122 5.67 -15.91 5.33
CA ASP A 122 4.28 -16.41 5.27
C ASP A 122 3.40 -15.53 4.40
N TYR A 123 3.52 -14.19 4.53
CA TYR A 123 2.80 -13.24 3.68
C TYR A 123 3.15 -13.43 2.21
N LEU A 124 4.44 -13.50 1.87
CA LEU A 124 4.90 -13.68 0.50
C LEU A 124 4.44 -15.01 -0.10
N CYS A 125 4.47 -16.10 0.66
CA CYS A 125 3.94 -17.38 0.22
C CYS A 125 2.43 -17.34 -0.02
N ARG A 126 1.64 -16.73 0.86
CA ARG A 126 0.19 -16.61 0.71
C ARG A 126 -0.18 -15.70 -0.46
N LEU A 127 0.52 -14.58 -0.61
CA LEU A 127 0.36 -13.68 -1.75
C LEU A 127 0.66 -14.38 -3.07
N GLY A 128 1.74 -15.17 -3.13
CA GLY A 128 2.09 -15.96 -4.29
C GLY A 128 1.07 -17.04 -4.63
N ARG A 129 0.55 -17.77 -3.63
CA ARG A 129 -0.53 -18.76 -3.82
C ARG A 129 -1.81 -18.10 -4.31
N PHE A 130 -2.20 -16.98 -3.71
CA PHE A 130 -3.35 -16.21 -4.16
C PHE A 130 -3.19 -15.79 -5.63
N ALA A 131 -2.06 -15.18 -5.97
CA ALA A 131 -1.80 -14.73 -7.33
C ALA A 131 -1.87 -15.90 -8.34
N THR A 132 -1.21 -17.02 -8.05
CA THR A 132 -1.26 -18.21 -8.91
C THR A 132 -2.67 -18.79 -9.02
N GLY A 133 -3.44 -18.80 -7.93
CA GLY A 133 -4.81 -19.35 -7.91
C GLY A 133 -5.82 -18.52 -8.69
N TYR A 134 -5.52 -17.24 -8.95
CA TYR A 134 -6.40 -16.32 -9.68
C TYR A 134 -5.77 -15.78 -10.98
N ASP A 135 -4.71 -16.41 -11.48
CA ASP A 135 -3.98 -16.02 -12.70
C ASP A 135 -3.52 -14.54 -12.65
N MET A 136 -3.11 -14.07 -11.47
CA MET A 136 -2.63 -12.71 -11.26
C MET A 136 -1.12 -12.65 -11.21
N GLN A 137 -0.59 -11.49 -11.58
CA GLN A 137 0.82 -11.14 -11.51
C GLN A 137 1.03 -10.07 -10.43
N VAL A 138 1.82 -10.40 -9.41
CA VAL A 138 2.14 -9.48 -8.33
C VAL A 138 3.42 -8.74 -8.64
N GLN A 139 3.38 -7.42 -8.50
CA GLN A 139 4.51 -6.54 -8.67
C GLN A 139 4.61 -5.58 -7.49
N PHE A 140 5.80 -5.44 -6.93
CA PHE A 140 6.10 -4.44 -5.92
C PHE A 140 6.72 -3.22 -6.59
N ILE A 141 6.14 -2.06 -6.35
CA ILE A 141 6.59 -0.78 -6.89
C ILE A 141 7.42 -0.09 -5.83
N VAL A 142 8.73 -0.01 -6.06
CA VAL A 142 9.70 0.55 -5.11
C VAL A 142 10.30 1.83 -5.66
N PHE A 143 10.18 2.93 -4.92
CA PHE A 143 10.59 4.25 -5.37
C PHE A 143 11.00 5.18 -4.21
N HIS A 144 11.79 6.21 -4.51
CA HIS A 144 12.03 7.32 -3.63
C HIS A 144 10.91 8.36 -3.77
N ASP A 145 10.16 8.63 -2.70
CA ASP A 145 9.01 9.57 -2.78
C ASP A 145 9.38 11.01 -2.43
N GLU A 146 10.63 11.41 -2.66
CA GLU A 146 11.15 12.70 -2.22
C GLU A 146 10.98 13.83 -3.21
N LEU A 147 10.91 13.51 -4.48
CA LEU A 147 11.22 14.45 -5.52
C LEU A 147 10.02 14.87 -6.34
N ASP A 148 10.27 15.95 -7.08
CA ASP A 148 9.43 16.40 -8.16
C ASP A 148 9.43 15.36 -9.29
N TRP A 149 8.39 14.54 -9.32
CA TRP A 149 8.12 13.56 -10.39
C TRP A 149 7.83 14.20 -11.75
N ALA A 150 8.03 15.51 -11.91
CA ALA A 150 7.92 16.21 -13.18
C ALA A 150 9.04 15.85 -14.16
N ASN A 151 10.15 15.28 -13.67
CA ASN A 151 11.26 14.88 -14.50
C ASN A 151 11.10 13.44 -15.01
N ASP A 152 10.93 13.25 -16.31
CA ASP A 152 10.83 11.92 -16.96
C ASP A 152 12.05 11.02 -16.77
N ARG A 153 13.16 11.56 -16.24
CA ARG A 153 14.37 10.79 -15.88
C ARG A 153 14.30 10.16 -14.50
N SER A 154 13.29 10.48 -13.70
CA SER A 154 13.10 9.82 -12.41
C SER A 154 12.90 8.33 -12.62
N GLU A 155 13.61 7.54 -11.82
CA GLU A 155 13.58 6.07 -11.90
C GLU A 155 12.80 5.47 -10.74
N LEU A 156 12.32 4.27 -10.96
CA LEU A 156 11.73 3.40 -9.95
C LEU A 156 12.04 1.94 -10.28
N ILE A 157 11.81 1.06 -9.32
CA ILE A 157 11.98 -0.37 -9.52
C ILE A 157 10.63 -1.06 -9.43
N ILE A 158 10.39 -1.97 -10.37
CA ILE A 158 9.31 -2.95 -10.29
C ILE A 158 9.94 -4.29 -9.98
N VAL A 159 9.50 -4.90 -8.88
CA VAL A 159 9.93 -6.24 -8.46
C VAL A 159 8.77 -7.21 -8.70
N SER A 160 8.90 -8.07 -9.67
CA SER A 160 7.91 -9.13 -9.96
C SER A 160 8.08 -10.30 -9.01
N LEU A 161 6.98 -10.78 -8.44
CA LEU A 161 6.92 -11.99 -7.61
C LEU A 161 6.54 -13.19 -8.49
N SER A 162 7.40 -14.20 -8.54
CA SER A 162 7.07 -15.51 -9.10
C SER A 162 6.88 -16.52 -7.98
N PHE A 163 5.88 -17.40 -8.10
CA PHE A 163 5.62 -18.44 -7.12
C PHE A 163 5.45 -19.79 -7.82
N LYS A 164 6.32 -20.74 -7.49
CA LYS A 164 6.30 -22.09 -8.07
C LYS A 164 6.65 -23.11 -6.98
N GLU A 165 5.92 -24.23 -6.95
CA GLU A 165 6.22 -25.38 -6.06
C GLU A 165 6.40 -25.01 -4.58
N GLY A 166 5.65 -24.01 -4.11
CA GLY A 166 5.72 -23.54 -2.73
C GLY A 166 6.83 -22.52 -2.44
N HIS A 167 7.63 -22.16 -3.44
CA HIS A 167 8.73 -21.20 -3.34
C HIS A 167 8.43 -19.93 -4.12
N TYR A 168 8.83 -18.79 -3.57
CA TYR A 168 8.78 -17.51 -4.26
C TYR A 168 10.18 -17.07 -4.70
N SER A 169 10.24 -16.27 -5.73
CA SER A 169 11.45 -15.59 -6.19
C SER A 169 11.09 -14.20 -6.70
N PHE A 170 12.07 -13.31 -6.69
CA PHE A 170 11.90 -11.93 -7.10
C PHE A 170 12.72 -11.61 -8.34
N SER A 171 12.15 -10.81 -9.25
CA SER A 171 12.83 -10.31 -10.43
C SER A 171 12.70 -8.79 -10.49
N PRO A 172 13.76 -8.03 -10.20
CA PRO A 172 13.73 -6.56 -10.24
C PRO A 172 13.99 -6.06 -11.64
N GLN A 173 13.32 -4.96 -12.01
CA GLN A 173 13.56 -4.21 -13.23
C GLN A 173 13.45 -2.72 -12.96
N LYS A 174 14.41 -1.93 -13.45
CA LYS A 174 14.37 -0.47 -13.39
C LYS A 174 13.51 0.08 -14.52
N TYR A 175 12.74 1.11 -14.21
CA TYR A 175 11.90 1.84 -15.14
C TYR A 175 12.14 3.34 -14.98
N SER A 176 12.20 4.06 -16.08
CA SER A 176 12.02 5.51 -16.07
C SER A 176 10.54 5.85 -15.81
N LEU A 177 10.25 7.05 -15.36
CA LEU A 177 8.87 7.51 -15.16
C LEU A 177 8.05 7.42 -16.46
N SER A 178 8.68 7.65 -17.61
CA SER A 178 8.03 7.55 -18.93
C SER A 178 7.59 6.10 -19.22
N GLU A 179 8.50 5.13 -19.06
CA GLU A 179 8.18 3.71 -19.24
C GLU A 179 7.12 3.23 -18.25
N PHE A 180 7.17 3.73 -17.01
CA PHE A 180 6.19 3.41 -15.99
C PHE A 180 4.78 3.93 -16.34
N LYS A 181 4.67 5.15 -16.90
CA LYS A 181 3.41 5.67 -17.44
C LYS A 181 2.84 4.79 -18.54
N GLU A 182 3.67 4.34 -19.46
CA GLU A 182 3.23 3.42 -20.55
C GLU A 182 2.79 2.07 -19.98
N LEU A 183 3.47 1.55 -18.97
CA LEU A 183 3.07 0.31 -18.29
C LEU A 183 1.68 0.47 -17.63
N ILE A 184 1.43 1.59 -16.94
CA ILE A 184 0.11 1.89 -16.37
C ILE A 184 -0.97 1.87 -17.46
N LYS A 185 -0.74 2.53 -18.59
CA LYS A 185 -1.68 2.53 -19.71
C LYS A 185 -1.94 1.12 -20.24
N SER A 186 -0.89 0.33 -20.40
CA SER A 186 -1.02 -1.05 -20.89
C SER A 186 -1.88 -1.91 -19.95
N HIS A 187 -1.70 -1.78 -18.63
CA HIS A 187 -2.48 -2.51 -17.62
C HIS A 187 -3.92 -2.00 -17.50
N SER A 188 -4.15 -0.73 -17.84
CA SER A 188 -5.47 -0.10 -17.77
C SER A 188 -6.29 -0.24 -19.06
N GLY A 189 -5.76 -0.90 -20.10
CA GLY A 189 -6.41 -1.00 -21.41
C GLY A 189 -6.43 0.33 -22.19
N GLY A 190 -5.54 1.27 -21.85
CA GLY A 190 -5.38 2.57 -22.48
C GLY A 190 -5.22 3.72 -21.50
N PRO A 191 -5.20 4.96 -22.01
CA PRO A 191 -5.09 6.16 -21.19
C PRO A 191 -6.27 6.33 -20.22
N VAL A 192 -5.97 6.64 -18.95
CA VAL A 192 -6.97 6.93 -17.92
C VAL A 192 -6.62 8.21 -17.19
N SER A 193 -7.57 9.15 -17.12
CA SER A 193 -7.41 10.41 -16.40
C SER A 193 -8.61 10.72 -15.52
N ILE A 194 -8.39 11.53 -14.47
CA ILE A 194 -9.44 12.02 -13.55
C ILE A 194 -9.74 13.50 -13.75
N GLY A 195 -9.25 14.08 -14.83
CA GLY A 195 -9.38 15.48 -15.18
C GLY A 195 -8.15 16.32 -14.81
N SER A 196 -8.11 17.56 -15.29
CA SER A 196 -6.92 18.44 -15.24
C SER A 196 -6.45 18.80 -13.83
N LYS A 197 -7.34 18.75 -12.84
CA LYS A 197 -6.98 19.10 -11.43
C LYS A 197 -6.31 17.98 -10.67
N GLY A 198 -6.37 16.74 -11.13
CA GLY A 198 -5.83 15.57 -10.43
C GLY A 198 -6.47 15.32 -9.06
N LEU A 199 -5.79 14.51 -8.24
CA LEU A 199 -6.20 14.21 -6.86
C LEU A 199 -5.98 15.40 -5.92
N ILE A 200 -6.75 15.45 -4.84
CA ILE A 200 -6.52 16.36 -3.71
C ILE A 200 -5.49 15.76 -2.76
N TYR A 201 -5.61 14.46 -2.51
CA TYR A 201 -4.68 13.64 -1.72
C TYR A 201 -4.36 12.38 -2.50
N GLY A 202 -3.14 11.89 -2.35
CA GLY A 202 -2.69 10.58 -2.80
C GLY A 202 -2.02 9.85 -1.66
N THR A 203 -1.68 8.60 -1.84
CA THR A 203 -0.91 7.80 -0.88
C THR A 203 0.60 7.94 -1.09
N SER A 204 1.02 8.73 -2.09
CA SER A 204 2.41 9.10 -2.38
C SER A 204 2.46 10.33 -3.28
N ARG A 205 3.61 10.98 -3.36
CA ARG A 205 3.83 12.08 -4.33
C ARG A 205 3.83 11.56 -5.76
N LEU A 206 4.30 10.34 -5.99
CA LEU A 206 4.21 9.67 -7.29
C LEU A 206 2.75 9.60 -7.76
N GLU A 207 1.85 9.12 -6.91
CA GLU A 207 0.42 9.06 -7.22
C GLU A 207 -0.16 10.45 -7.51
N CYS A 208 0.21 11.47 -6.73
CA CYS A 208 -0.18 12.86 -6.98
C CYS A 208 0.26 13.35 -8.36
N SER A 209 1.49 13.04 -8.76
CA SER A 209 2.03 13.41 -10.08
C SER A 209 1.27 12.72 -11.20
N LEU A 210 1.12 11.41 -11.11
CA LEU A 210 0.41 10.60 -12.12
C LEU A 210 -1.06 10.99 -12.27
N SER A 211 -1.71 11.43 -11.18
CA SER A 211 -3.12 11.84 -11.21
C SER A 211 -3.42 13.06 -12.11
N LYS A 212 -2.38 13.81 -12.51
CA LYS A 212 -2.47 14.95 -13.44
C LYS A 212 -2.17 14.56 -14.88
N THR A 213 -1.98 13.28 -15.14
CA THR A 213 -1.65 12.72 -16.44
C THR A 213 -2.78 11.81 -16.96
N ASP A 214 -2.55 11.17 -18.09
CA ASP A 214 -3.38 10.11 -18.65
C ASP A 214 -2.98 8.70 -18.19
N SER A 215 -2.06 8.61 -17.23
CA SER A 215 -1.53 7.38 -16.65
C SER A 215 -1.87 7.32 -15.16
N LEU A 216 -3.18 7.34 -14.86
CA LEU A 216 -3.68 7.36 -13.50
C LEU A 216 -3.24 6.08 -12.75
N TYR A 217 -2.65 6.28 -11.57
CA TYR A 217 -2.31 5.17 -10.67
C TYR A 217 -3.56 4.31 -10.37
N PRO A 218 -3.41 2.96 -10.27
CA PRO A 218 -4.55 2.06 -10.04
C PRO A 218 -5.29 2.32 -8.74
N GLY A 219 -6.50 1.78 -8.63
CA GLY A 219 -7.29 1.82 -7.40
C GLY A 219 -6.76 0.84 -6.36
N ASP A 220 -7.02 1.12 -5.09
CA ASP A 220 -6.65 0.28 -3.96
C ASP A 220 -7.78 -0.68 -3.56
N ALA A 221 -7.41 -1.88 -3.11
CA ALA A 221 -8.24 -2.78 -2.33
C ALA A 221 -7.78 -2.64 -0.87
N ASP A 222 -8.61 -2.02 -0.03
CA ASP A 222 -8.23 -1.73 1.35
C ASP A 222 -7.88 -3.00 2.13
N LEU A 223 -8.69 -4.06 1.99
CA LEU A 223 -8.39 -5.36 2.56
C LEU A 223 -9.19 -6.47 1.88
N LEU A 224 -8.50 -7.41 1.25
CA LEU A 224 -9.06 -8.67 0.76
C LEU A 224 -8.85 -9.75 1.83
N LEU A 225 -9.91 -10.38 2.30
CA LEU A 225 -9.82 -11.52 3.21
C LEU A 225 -9.77 -12.83 2.43
N LEU A 226 -8.82 -13.66 2.81
CA LEU A 226 -8.68 -15.04 2.33
C LEU A 226 -8.98 -16.01 3.47
N ASN A 227 -9.52 -17.20 3.13
CA ASN A 227 -9.59 -18.33 4.05
C ASN A 227 -8.25 -19.09 4.13
N GLU A 228 -8.23 -20.18 4.90
CA GLU A 228 -7.05 -21.04 5.05
C GLU A 228 -6.56 -21.67 3.74
N ASP A 229 -7.47 -21.93 2.78
CA ASP A 229 -7.16 -22.42 1.44
C ASP A 229 -6.66 -21.33 0.47
N ASN A 230 -6.45 -20.11 0.94
CA ASN A 230 -6.14 -18.90 0.16
C ASN A 230 -7.22 -18.51 -0.87
N LYS A 231 -8.47 -18.90 -0.63
CA LYS A 231 -9.60 -18.47 -1.45
C LYS A 231 -10.15 -17.13 -0.93
N ALA A 232 -10.46 -16.24 -1.86
CA ALA A 232 -11.07 -14.96 -1.54
C ALA A 232 -12.45 -15.15 -0.88
N VAL A 233 -12.65 -14.52 0.27
CA VAL A 233 -13.89 -14.56 1.06
C VAL A 233 -14.68 -13.29 0.87
N CYS A 234 -14.05 -12.13 1.09
CA CYS A 234 -14.66 -10.83 0.91
C CYS A 234 -13.63 -9.73 0.77
N ILE A 235 -14.05 -8.61 0.21
CA ILE A 235 -13.28 -7.35 0.20
C ILE A 235 -13.92 -6.44 1.23
N LEU A 236 -13.10 -5.89 2.12
CA LEU A 236 -13.49 -4.85 3.07
C LEU A 236 -13.01 -3.51 2.54
N GLU A 237 -13.94 -2.60 2.37
CA GLU A 237 -13.67 -1.23 1.95
C GLU A 237 -13.87 -0.29 3.14
N PHE A 238 -12.89 0.53 3.46
CA PHE A 238 -12.92 1.44 4.59
C PHE A 238 -13.15 2.87 4.12
N LYS A 239 -14.16 3.51 4.67
CA LYS A 239 -14.46 4.91 4.40
C LYS A 239 -14.20 5.76 5.64
N LYS A 240 -13.33 6.74 5.49
CA LYS A 240 -13.11 7.72 6.54
C LYS A 240 -14.25 8.74 6.55
N HIS A 241 -14.92 8.85 7.68
CA HIS A 241 -15.90 9.91 7.88
C HIS A 241 -15.20 11.25 8.14
N THR A 242 -15.32 12.19 7.22
CA THR A 242 -14.67 13.50 7.28
C THR A 242 -15.67 14.68 7.37
N LEU A 243 -16.96 14.37 7.45
CA LEU A 243 -18.04 15.36 7.53
C LEU A 243 -18.36 15.70 8.99
N SER A 244 -19.00 16.83 9.21
CA SER A 244 -19.50 17.25 10.53
C SER A 244 -20.81 16.56 10.92
N SER A 245 -21.52 15.95 9.97
CA SER A 245 -22.72 15.16 10.23
C SER A 245 -22.39 13.89 11.01
N PRO A 246 -23.32 13.38 11.85
CA PRO A 246 -23.12 12.12 12.54
C PRO A 246 -22.85 10.94 11.60
N ILE A 247 -21.98 10.03 11.99
CA ILE A 247 -21.68 8.84 11.19
C ILE A 247 -22.91 7.96 10.96
N SER A 248 -23.86 7.96 11.88
CA SER A 248 -25.14 7.26 11.78
C SER A 248 -26.03 7.71 10.63
N GLU A 249 -25.79 8.92 10.11
CA GLU A 249 -26.50 9.45 8.95
C GLU A 249 -25.86 9.04 7.63
N GLN A 250 -24.69 8.39 7.68
CA GLN A 250 -24.01 7.92 6.50
C GLN A 250 -24.54 6.54 6.11
N CYS A 251 -24.82 6.36 4.84
CA CYS A 251 -25.25 5.09 4.30
C CYS A 251 -24.50 4.79 2.99
N PHE A 252 -24.53 3.53 2.63
CA PHE A 252 -23.87 3.01 1.44
C PHE A 252 -24.25 3.80 0.16
N THR A 253 -25.51 4.16 0.02
CA THR A 253 -26.02 4.90 -1.14
C THR A 253 -25.44 6.29 -1.29
N ASN A 254 -24.89 6.89 -0.23
CA ASN A 254 -24.22 8.18 -0.30
C ASN A 254 -22.91 8.12 -1.10
N TYR A 255 -22.31 6.93 -1.17
CA TYR A 255 -21.04 6.67 -1.84
C TYR A 255 -21.22 5.93 -3.16
N TYR A 256 -22.43 5.42 -3.45
CA TYR A 256 -22.77 4.61 -4.59
C TYR A 256 -23.78 5.28 -5.52
N PRO A 257 -23.69 5.07 -6.82
CA PRO A 257 -22.62 4.42 -7.61
C PRO A 257 -21.56 5.40 -8.12
N ARG A 258 -21.65 6.68 -7.80
CA ARG A 258 -20.85 7.73 -8.47
C ARG A 258 -19.43 7.91 -7.96
N PRO A 259 -19.13 8.10 -6.66
CA PRO A 259 -17.75 8.30 -6.24
C PRO A 259 -16.87 7.07 -6.43
N ASP A 260 -17.41 5.89 -6.16
CA ASP A 260 -16.68 4.63 -6.14
C ASP A 260 -17.13 3.63 -7.22
N GLY A 261 -17.82 4.09 -8.25
CA GLY A 261 -18.37 3.22 -9.31
C GLY A 261 -17.34 2.31 -10.00
N ARG A 262 -16.05 2.65 -9.90
CA ARG A 262 -14.95 1.82 -10.41
C ARG A 262 -14.74 0.54 -9.62
N LYS A 263 -15.03 0.54 -8.32
CA LYS A 263 -14.82 -0.62 -7.44
C LYS A 263 -15.93 -1.70 -7.58
N TYR A 264 -16.95 -1.42 -8.40
CA TYR A 264 -18.14 -2.28 -8.49
C TYR A 264 -18.43 -2.78 -9.91
N LYS A 265 -17.52 -2.52 -10.82
CA LYS A 265 -17.52 -3.10 -12.15
C LYS A 265 -16.56 -4.27 -12.21
#